data_d8c0d6138bb86d4e1bf83b48f2fb605a
#
_entry.id   d8c0d6138bb86d4e1bf83b48f2fb605a
#
_cell.length_a   1.000
_cell.length_b   1.000
_cell.length_c   1.000
_cell.angle_alpha   90.00
_cell.angle_beta   90.00
_cell.angle_gamma   90.00
#
_symmetry.space_group_name_H-M   'P 1'
#
loop_
_entity.id
_entity.type
_entity.pdbx_description
1 polymer ?
#
loop_
_entity_poly.entity_id
_entity_poly.type
_entity_poly.pdbx_seq_one_letter_code
_entity_poly.pdbx_strand_id
1 'polypeptide(L)'
;MEGIILGIESTAHTFSFGRVSTTGELFPSFSSLYRPEEGGIHPREAADHHSETTSTLLERLSDSEDFSWDSIVAVAFSQGPGLGPCLRVGASVARTLSTRLSVPLLGVNHCVAHIEVGRNQTGCKAPVLLYVSGGNTQVIARADGRYRVLGETLDIGIGNMLD
;
A
#
# COMPACT_ATOMS: atom_id res chain seq x y z
N MET A 1 12.73 11.06 -20.08
CA MET A 1 12.23 9.70 -19.83
C MET A 1 11.11 9.80 -18.80
N GLU A 2 10.07 9.05 -18.98
CA GLU A 2 8.96 8.98 -18.03
C GLU A 2 9.48 8.30 -16.75
N GLY A 3 9.28 8.93 -15.59
CA GLY A 3 9.76 8.41 -14.32
C GLY A 3 8.76 7.44 -13.71
N ILE A 4 9.25 6.47 -12.95
CA ILE A 4 8.44 5.48 -12.23
C ILE A 4 8.47 5.78 -10.73
N ILE A 5 7.31 5.76 -10.10
CA ILE A 5 7.17 5.79 -8.64
C ILE A 5 6.99 4.34 -8.17
N LEU A 6 7.88 3.89 -7.29
CA LEU A 6 7.81 2.58 -6.66
C LEU A 6 6.99 2.68 -5.38
N GLY A 7 5.87 1.97 -5.32
CA GLY A 7 4.98 1.89 -4.15
C GLY A 7 5.20 0.63 -3.34
N ILE A 8 5.14 0.75 -2.01
CA ILE A 8 5.27 -0.37 -1.06
C ILE A 8 4.04 -0.41 -0.16
N GLU A 9 3.34 -1.52 -0.20
CA GLU A 9 2.20 -1.80 0.68
C GLU A 9 2.59 -2.83 1.74
N SER A 10 2.24 -2.55 2.99
CA SER A 10 2.55 -3.43 4.14
C SER A 10 1.61 -3.23 5.32
N THR A 11 0.37 -2.78 5.08
CA THR A 11 -0.50 -2.36 6.21
C THR A 11 -1.03 -3.52 7.05
N ALA A 12 -1.24 -4.70 6.47
CA ALA A 12 -1.82 -5.85 7.17
C ALA A 12 -1.23 -7.19 6.68
N HIS A 13 -2.04 -8.01 6.01
CA HIS A 13 -1.66 -9.37 5.60
C HIS A 13 -0.89 -9.45 4.27
N THR A 14 -0.88 -8.39 3.48
CA THR A 14 -0.21 -8.36 2.18
C THR A 14 1.03 -7.49 2.24
N PHE A 15 2.15 -8.01 1.72
CA PHE A 15 3.32 -7.23 1.38
C PHE A 15 3.46 -7.15 -0.13
N SER A 16 3.62 -5.95 -0.68
CA SER A 16 3.71 -5.81 -2.13
C SER A 16 4.55 -4.63 -2.60
N PHE A 17 5.09 -4.77 -3.81
CA PHE A 17 5.65 -3.70 -4.63
C PHE A 17 4.72 -3.42 -5.80
N GLY A 18 4.37 -2.16 -6.00
CA GLY A 18 3.62 -1.66 -7.14
C GLY A 18 4.39 -0.58 -7.87
N ARG A 19 4.07 -0.35 -9.14
CA ARG A 19 4.72 0.67 -9.95
C ARG A 19 3.67 1.52 -10.65
N VAL A 20 3.92 2.81 -10.70
CA VAL A 20 3.11 3.75 -11.46
C VAL A 20 4.01 4.77 -12.16
N SER A 21 3.73 5.09 -13.41
CA SER A 21 4.44 6.17 -14.11
C SER A 21 4.03 7.54 -13.58
N THR A 22 4.84 8.56 -13.83
CA THR A 22 4.50 9.95 -13.49
C THR A 22 3.29 10.48 -14.26
N THR A 23 2.85 9.79 -15.32
CA THR A 23 1.62 10.07 -16.09
C THR A 23 0.40 9.30 -15.61
N GLY A 24 0.57 8.36 -14.64
CA GLY A 24 -0.51 7.61 -14.04
C GLY A 24 -0.75 6.21 -14.64
N GLU A 25 0.12 5.73 -15.52
CA GLU A 25 0.09 4.35 -16.03
C GLU A 25 0.47 3.36 -14.92
N LEU A 26 -0.34 2.33 -14.72
CA LEU A 26 -0.11 1.28 -13.72
C LEU A 26 0.56 0.07 -14.37
N PHE A 27 1.57 -0.46 -13.69
CA PHE A 27 2.28 -1.68 -14.06
C PHE A 27 1.89 -2.86 -13.17
N PRO A 28 2.14 -4.10 -13.58
CA PRO A 28 1.92 -5.27 -12.73
C PRO A 28 2.61 -5.15 -11.37
N SER A 29 1.92 -5.56 -10.32
CA SER A 29 2.44 -5.58 -8.95
C SER A 29 2.96 -6.96 -8.56
N PHE A 30 3.91 -6.99 -7.63
CA PHE A 30 4.46 -8.20 -7.03
C PHE A 30 4.02 -8.27 -5.57
N SER A 31 3.31 -9.29 -5.18
CA SER A 31 2.74 -9.41 -3.84
C SER A 31 2.96 -10.78 -3.22
N SER A 32 2.99 -10.80 -1.89
CA SER A 32 2.96 -11.98 -1.06
C SER A 32 1.91 -11.80 0.04
N LEU A 33 1.05 -12.79 0.20
CA LEU A 33 -0.06 -12.78 1.14
C LEU A 33 0.25 -13.71 2.31
N TYR A 34 0.31 -13.14 3.52
CA TYR A 34 0.32 -13.92 4.75
C TYR A 34 -1.08 -14.49 5.01
N ARG A 35 -1.15 -15.79 5.23
CA ARG A 35 -2.37 -16.49 5.64
C ARG A 35 -2.06 -17.29 6.89
N PRO A 36 -2.66 -16.97 8.05
CA PRO A 36 -2.53 -17.81 9.23
C PRO A 36 -3.19 -19.16 8.97
N GLU A 37 -2.68 -20.21 9.61
CA GLU A 37 -3.28 -21.57 9.55
C GLU A 37 -4.62 -21.61 10.30
N GLU A 38 -4.71 -20.86 11.40
CA GLU A 38 -5.91 -20.76 12.22
C GLU A 38 -6.07 -19.33 12.76
N GLY A 39 -7.32 -18.89 12.97
CA GLY A 39 -7.65 -17.61 13.57
C GLY A 39 -7.43 -16.39 12.67
N GLY A 40 -7.34 -15.21 13.28
CA GLY A 40 -7.14 -13.93 12.61
C GLY A 40 -5.67 -13.62 12.37
N ILE A 41 -5.41 -12.48 11.70
CA ILE A 41 -4.04 -12.02 11.39
C ILE A 41 -3.28 -11.73 12.68
N HIS A 42 -2.19 -12.46 12.92
CA HIS A 42 -1.27 -12.19 14.01
C HIS A 42 -0.22 -11.14 13.58
N PRO A 43 -0.20 -9.92 14.18
CA PRO A 43 0.59 -8.79 13.66
C PRO A 43 2.10 -9.06 13.57
N ARG A 44 2.66 -9.83 14.50
CA ARG A 44 4.09 -10.17 14.50
C ARG A 44 4.43 -11.15 13.38
N GLU A 45 3.66 -12.22 13.25
CA GLU A 45 3.87 -13.23 12.23
C GLU A 45 3.68 -12.65 10.81
N ALA A 46 2.71 -11.76 10.64
CA ALA A 46 2.54 -11.04 9.39
C ALA A 46 3.78 -10.16 9.07
N ALA A 47 4.35 -9.51 10.07
CA ALA A 47 5.57 -8.71 9.88
C ALA A 47 6.79 -9.59 9.58
N ASP A 48 6.93 -10.74 10.23
CA ASP A 48 7.99 -11.71 9.94
C ASP A 48 7.88 -12.21 8.49
N HIS A 49 6.67 -12.59 8.06
CA HIS A 49 6.38 -12.93 6.66
C HIS A 49 6.78 -11.80 5.68
N HIS A 50 6.46 -10.55 6.00
CA HIS A 50 6.83 -9.41 5.16
C HIS A 50 8.34 -9.26 5.03
N SER A 51 9.07 -9.43 6.14
CA SER A 51 10.54 -9.40 6.14
C SER A 51 11.14 -10.51 5.29
N GLU A 52 10.66 -11.73 5.45
CA GLU A 52 11.13 -12.92 4.75
C GLU A 52 10.88 -12.86 3.24
N THR A 53 9.72 -12.33 2.83
CA THR A 53 9.34 -12.28 1.41
C THR A 53 9.88 -11.07 0.67
N THR A 54 10.44 -10.08 1.36
CA THR A 54 10.92 -8.82 0.76
C THR A 54 11.97 -9.08 -0.34
N SER A 55 13.00 -9.90 -0.07
CA SER A 55 14.08 -10.16 -1.05
C SER A 55 13.55 -10.86 -2.30
N THR A 56 12.73 -11.88 -2.13
CA THR A 56 12.11 -12.62 -3.25
C THR A 56 11.24 -11.72 -4.13
N LEU A 57 10.47 -10.82 -3.51
CA LEU A 57 9.65 -9.88 -4.29
C LEU A 57 10.51 -8.81 -5.00
N LEU A 58 11.61 -8.37 -4.39
CA LEU A 58 12.56 -7.46 -5.05
C LEU A 58 13.28 -8.13 -6.22
N GLU A 59 13.67 -9.39 -6.10
CA GLU A 59 14.23 -10.18 -7.19
C GLU A 59 13.24 -10.29 -8.35
N ARG A 60 12.00 -10.71 -8.08
CA ARG A 60 10.95 -10.79 -9.10
C ARG A 60 10.65 -9.45 -9.78
N LEU A 61 10.70 -8.35 -9.03
CA LEU A 61 10.57 -7.00 -9.57
C LEU A 61 11.74 -6.68 -10.50
N SER A 62 12.98 -6.98 -10.07
CA SER A 62 14.20 -6.70 -10.83
C SER A 62 14.30 -7.52 -12.11
N ASP A 63 13.76 -8.73 -12.12
CA ASP A 63 13.78 -9.66 -13.25
C ASP A 63 12.68 -9.36 -14.28
N SER A 64 11.77 -8.42 -13.99
CA SER A 64 10.73 -8.08 -14.95
C SER A 64 11.31 -7.27 -16.12
N GLU A 65 10.96 -7.67 -17.36
CA GLU A 65 11.52 -7.10 -18.60
C GLU A 65 11.29 -5.59 -18.75
N ASP A 66 10.22 -5.08 -18.13
CA ASP A 66 9.79 -3.68 -18.20
C ASP A 66 10.30 -2.84 -17.00
N PHE A 67 11.29 -3.33 -16.23
CA PHE A 67 11.77 -2.67 -15.03
C PHE A 67 13.25 -2.24 -15.13
N SER A 68 13.52 -1.03 -14.64
CA SER A 68 14.89 -0.54 -14.43
C SER A 68 14.94 0.30 -13.16
N TRP A 69 15.90 0.04 -12.30
CA TRP A 69 16.15 0.84 -11.11
C TRP A 69 16.45 2.32 -11.42
N ASP A 70 17.07 2.60 -12.57
CA ASP A 70 17.40 3.95 -13.01
C ASP A 70 16.15 4.76 -13.43
N SER A 71 15.02 4.10 -13.68
CA SER A 71 13.76 4.76 -13.98
C SER A 71 13.01 5.26 -12.74
N ILE A 72 13.41 4.80 -11.54
CA ILE A 72 12.71 5.18 -10.29
C ILE A 72 13.04 6.62 -9.93
N VAL A 73 12.00 7.44 -9.82
CA VAL A 73 12.11 8.87 -9.46
C VAL A 73 11.61 9.18 -8.04
N ALA A 74 10.86 8.26 -7.42
CA ALA A 74 10.42 8.36 -6.04
C ALA A 74 10.07 6.98 -5.48
N VAL A 75 10.14 6.83 -4.15
CA VAL A 75 9.61 5.69 -3.42
C VAL A 75 8.44 6.16 -2.56
N ALA A 76 7.30 5.50 -2.67
CA ALA A 76 6.12 5.73 -1.84
C ALA A 76 5.85 4.51 -0.97
N PHE A 77 5.27 4.70 0.21
CA PHE A 77 4.91 3.59 1.10
C PHE A 77 3.65 3.88 1.90
N SER A 78 2.91 2.84 2.24
CA SER A 78 1.76 2.94 3.14
C SER A 78 2.22 3.31 4.54
N GLN A 79 1.99 4.56 4.93
CA GLN A 79 2.37 5.09 6.25
C GLN A 79 1.39 4.62 7.35
N GLY A 80 0.17 4.30 6.98
CA GLY A 80 -0.93 3.89 7.85
C GLY A 80 -2.29 4.40 7.35
N PRO A 81 -3.38 3.99 8.00
CA PRO A 81 -3.49 3.06 9.14
C PRO A 81 -3.14 1.62 8.79
N GLY A 82 -2.80 0.80 9.81
CA GLY A 82 -2.44 -0.60 9.63
C GLY A 82 -1.79 -1.20 10.88
N LEU A 83 -1.37 -2.46 10.78
CA LEU A 83 -0.68 -3.17 11.86
C LEU A 83 0.73 -2.61 12.07
N GLY A 84 1.01 -2.07 13.26
CA GLY A 84 2.26 -1.38 13.56
C GLY A 84 3.54 -2.16 13.21
N PRO A 85 3.67 -3.47 13.54
CA PRO A 85 4.81 -4.27 13.11
C PRO A 85 4.99 -4.32 11.60
N CYS A 86 3.91 -4.56 10.84
CA CYS A 86 3.91 -4.60 9.38
C CYS A 86 4.31 -3.26 8.76
N LEU A 87 3.72 -2.17 9.25
CA LEU A 87 4.05 -0.81 8.80
C LEU A 87 5.53 -0.48 8.99
N ARG A 88 6.17 -0.95 10.08
CA ARG A 88 7.60 -0.75 10.32
C ARG A 88 8.47 -1.46 9.29
N VAL A 89 8.10 -2.67 8.86
CA VAL A 89 8.82 -3.39 7.81
C VAL A 89 8.77 -2.58 6.50
N GLY A 90 7.58 -2.20 6.05
CA GLY A 90 7.41 -1.41 4.83
C GLY A 90 8.16 -0.08 4.87
N ALA A 91 8.08 0.65 5.99
CA ALA A 91 8.79 1.91 6.17
C ALA A 91 10.32 1.72 6.13
N SER A 92 10.85 0.63 6.69
CA SER A 92 12.29 0.32 6.66
C SER A 92 12.75 0.00 5.24
N VAL A 93 12.03 -0.85 4.52
CA VAL A 93 12.31 -1.17 3.12
C VAL A 93 12.26 0.09 2.25
N ALA A 94 11.21 0.91 2.42
CA ALA A 94 11.04 2.15 1.65
C ALA A 94 12.19 3.13 1.88
N ARG A 95 12.62 3.33 3.12
CA ARG A 95 13.77 4.18 3.46
C ARG A 95 15.07 3.68 2.87
N THR A 96 15.29 2.36 2.95
CA THR A 96 16.49 1.74 2.38
C THR A 96 16.56 1.99 0.88
N LEU A 97 15.47 1.73 0.15
CA LEU A 97 15.41 1.93 -1.29
C LEU A 97 15.53 3.40 -1.67
N SER A 98 14.80 4.30 -1.02
CA SER A 98 14.89 5.74 -1.26
C SER A 98 16.32 6.27 -1.04
N THR A 99 16.99 5.85 0.04
CA THR A 99 18.37 6.22 0.33
C THR A 99 19.34 5.65 -0.71
N ARG A 100 19.19 4.37 -1.05
CA ARG A 100 20.05 3.69 -2.02
C ARG A 100 19.95 4.28 -3.42
N LEU A 101 18.75 4.69 -3.83
CA LEU A 101 18.46 5.28 -5.14
C LEU A 101 18.65 6.80 -5.16
N SER A 102 18.83 7.43 -4.00
CA SER A 102 18.90 8.90 -3.84
C SER A 102 17.67 9.62 -4.39
N VAL A 103 16.46 9.06 -4.16
CA VAL A 103 15.19 9.62 -4.62
C VAL A 103 14.28 9.99 -3.42
N PRO A 104 13.30 10.89 -3.59
CA PRO A 104 12.35 11.25 -2.55
C PRO A 104 11.58 10.06 -1.96
N LEU A 105 11.29 10.12 -0.66
CA LEU A 105 10.44 9.19 0.07
C LEU A 105 9.09 9.83 0.40
N LEU A 106 7.99 9.17 0.04
CA LEU A 106 6.62 9.65 0.21
C LEU A 106 5.82 8.72 1.12
N GLY A 107 5.34 9.23 2.24
CA GLY A 107 4.37 8.53 3.10
C GLY A 107 2.94 8.74 2.58
N VAL A 108 2.22 7.66 2.31
CA VAL A 108 0.85 7.68 1.78
C VAL A 108 -0.12 7.09 2.79
N ASN A 109 -1.25 7.78 3.02
CA ASN A 109 -2.33 7.21 3.81
C ASN A 109 -2.99 6.05 3.03
N HIS A 110 -3.11 4.90 3.67
CA HIS A 110 -3.62 3.67 3.06
C HIS A 110 -5.05 3.82 2.50
N CYS A 111 -5.95 4.49 3.24
CA CYS A 111 -7.32 4.72 2.77
C CYS A 111 -7.36 5.68 1.57
N VAL A 112 -6.47 6.66 1.54
CA VAL A 112 -6.30 7.57 0.38
C VAL A 112 -5.80 6.79 -0.83
N ALA A 113 -4.86 5.85 -0.65
CA ALA A 113 -4.37 5.01 -1.74
C ALA A 113 -5.51 4.20 -2.39
N HIS A 114 -6.45 3.66 -1.61
CA HIS A 114 -7.64 2.99 -2.13
C HIS A 114 -8.53 3.91 -2.97
N ILE A 115 -8.72 5.16 -2.54
CA ILE A 115 -9.48 6.14 -3.33
C ILE A 115 -8.77 6.44 -4.66
N GLU A 116 -7.46 6.67 -4.60
CA GLU A 116 -6.69 7.09 -5.78
C GLU A 116 -6.56 5.98 -6.81
N VAL A 117 -6.37 4.71 -6.41
CA VAL A 117 -6.39 3.61 -7.37
C VAL A 117 -7.77 3.46 -8.02
N GLY A 118 -8.85 3.60 -7.25
CA GLY A 118 -10.22 3.60 -7.79
C GLY A 118 -10.43 4.74 -8.78
N ARG A 119 -9.96 5.95 -8.47
CA ARG A 119 -10.03 7.10 -9.38
C ARG A 119 -9.24 6.88 -10.67
N ASN A 120 -8.03 6.35 -10.55
CA ASN A 120 -7.18 6.06 -11.70
C ASN A 120 -7.86 5.03 -12.64
N GLN A 121 -8.39 3.95 -12.08
CA GLN A 121 -8.98 2.85 -12.85
C GLN A 121 -10.34 3.20 -13.49
N THR A 122 -11.13 4.06 -12.84
CA THR A 122 -12.51 4.35 -13.28
C THR A 122 -12.66 5.72 -13.95
N GLY A 123 -11.67 6.60 -13.80
CA GLY A 123 -11.77 8.00 -14.20
C GLY A 123 -12.74 8.83 -13.35
N CYS A 124 -13.28 8.29 -12.25
CA CYS A 124 -14.18 9.00 -11.34
C CYS A 124 -13.45 10.14 -10.63
N LYS A 125 -13.94 11.37 -10.80
CA LYS A 125 -13.26 12.57 -10.27
C LYS A 125 -13.50 12.81 -8.79
N ALA A 126 -14.66 12.43 -8.27
CA ALA A 126 -15.08 12.68 -6.89
C ALA A 126 -15.80 11.44 -6.30
N PRO A 127 -15.08 10.33 -6.06
CA PRO A 127 -15.69 9.13 -5.49
C PRO A 127 -16.00 9.31 -4.02
N VAL A 128 -17.00 8.55 -3.57
CA VAL A 128 -17.21 8.22 -2.16
C VAL A 128 -16.74 6.78 -1.96
N LEU A 129 -15.81 6.58 -1.04
CA LEU A 129 -15.28 5.27 -0.68
C LEU A 129 -15.97 4.78 0.59
N LEU A 130 -16.56 3.59 0.54
CA LEU A 130 -16.85 2.79 1.71
C LEU A 130 -15.64 1.87 1.96
N TYR A 131 -14.80 2.24 2.92
CA TYR A 131 -13.66 1.44 3.34
C TYR A 131 -14.10 0.48 4.44
N VAL A 132 -13.97 -0.82 4.18
CA VAL A 132 -14.35 -1.89 5.12
C VAL A 132 -13.16 -2.79 5.38
N SER A 133 -12.78 -2.92 6.65
CA SER A 133 -11.75 -3.85 7.09
C SER A 133 -12.14 -4.48 8.42
N GLY A 134 -11.34 -5.44 8.90
CA GLY A 134 -11.55 -6.05 10.22
C GLY A 134 -11.50 -5.02 11.35
N GLY A 135 -10.51 -4.14 11.33
CA GLY A 135 -10.25 -3.18 12.42
C GLY A 135 -10.85 -1.79 12.21
N ASN A 136 -11.32 -1.46 11.02
CA ASN A 136 -11.78 -0.10 10.70
C ASN A 136 -12.82 -0.11 9.59
N THR A 137 -13.83 0.75 9.74
CA THR A 137 -14.80 1.03 8.69
C THR A 137 -15.01 2.53 8.60
N GLN A 138 -14.83 3.09 7.40
CA GLN A 138 -14.93 4.52 7.15
C GLN A 138 -15.68 4.81 5.86
N VAL A 139 -16.45 5.90 5.87
CA VAL A 139 -16.97 6.54 4.66
C VAL A 139 -16.10 7.76 4.37
N ILE A 140 -15.41 7.74 3.25
CA ILE A 140 -14.46 8.79 2.88
C ILE A 140 -14.88 9.39 1.54
N ALA A 141 -14.93 10.71 1.44
CA ALA A 141 -15.20 11.41 0.19
C ALA A 141 -14.00 12.29 -0.21
N ARG A 142 -13.83 12.44 -1.51
CA ARG A 142 -12.96 13.45 -2.08
C ARG A 142 -13.80 14.61 -2.60
N ALA A 143 -13.68 15.77 -1.95
CA ALA A 143 -14.38 17.00 -2.35
C ALA A 143 -13.41 18.18 -2.29
N ASP A 144 -13.48 19.08 -3.28
CA ASP A 144 -12.66 20.29 -3.37
C ASP A 144 -11.16 20.04 -3.23
N GLY A 145 -10.67 18.94 -3.82
CA GLY A 145 -9.26 18.55 -3.75
C GLY A 145 -8.79 17.98 -2.42
N ARG A 146 -9.70 17.75 -1.46
CA ARG A 146 -9.39 17.23 -0.11
C ARG A 146 -10.12 15.94 0.15
N TYR A 147 -9.54 15.09 1.02
CA TYR A 147 -10.17 13.89 1.55
C TYR A 147 -10.84 14.22 2.87
N ARG A 148 -12.09 13.74 3.04
CA ARG A 148 -12.89 13.97 4.24
C ARG A 148 -13.49 12.65 4.69
N VAL A 149 -13.28 12.30 5.96
CA VAL A 149 -14.00 11.23 6.63
C VAL A 149 -15.39 11.76 6.97
N LEU A 150 -16.42 11.18 6.36
CA LEU A 150 -17.82 11.55 6.58
C LEU A 150 -18.45 10.74 7.71
N GLY A 151 -17.91 9.58 8.01
CA GLY A 151 -18.32 8.71 9.10
C GLY A 151 -17.31 7.59 9.30
N GLU A 152 -17.20 7.11 10.53
CA GLU A 152 -16.35 5.99 10.90
C GLU A 152 -16.95 5.20 12.04
N THR A 153 -16.62 3.93 12.15
CA THR A 153 -16.94 3.12 13.32
C THR A 153 -16.06 3.55 14.50
N LEU A 154 -16.67 3.61 15.69
CA LEU A 154 -15.98 4.01 16.92
C LEU A 154 -15.62 2.82 17.81
N ASP A 155 -16.08 1.63 17.48
CA ASP A 155 -15.91 0.42 18.29
C ASP A 155 -15.32 -0.73 17.47
N ILE A 156 -16.08 -1.36 16.58
CA ILE A 156 -15.69 -2.53 15.82
C ILE A 156 -15.87 -2.31 14.31
N GLY A 157 -14.86 -2.66 13.51
CA GLY A 157 -14.98 -2.66 12.06
C GLY A 157 -15.98 -3.71 11.56
N ILE A 158 -16.66 -3.43 10.44
CA ILE A 158 -17.67 -4.32 9.86
C ILE A 158 -17.09 -5.72 9.57
N GLY A 159 -15.83 -5.82 9.15
CA GLY A 159 -15.19 -7.12 8.92
C GLY A 159 -15.23 -7.99 10.18
N ASN A 160 -14.70 -7.51 11.30
CA ASN A 160 -14.72 -8.27 12.57
C ASN A 160 -16.12 -8.41 13.20
N MET A 161 -17.06 -7.55 12.81
CA MET A 161 -18.44 -7.68 13.27
C MET A 161 -19.19 -8.84 12.59
N LEU A 162 -18.77 -9.19 11.34
CA LEU A 162 -19.41 -10.24 10.55
C LEU A 162 -18.75 -11.62 10.76
N ASP A 163 -17.53 -11.67 11.27
CA ASP A 163 -16.80 -12.89 11.64
C ASP A 163 -17.26 -13.42 13.02
#